data_28aa27568310028a9089d2f9262ed259
#
_entry.id   28aa27568310028a9089d2f9262ed259
#
_cell.length_a   1.000
_cell.length_b   1.000
_cell.length_c   1.000
_cell.angle_alpha   90.00
_cell.angle_beta   90.00
_cell.angle_gamma   90.00
#
_symmetry.space_group_name_H-M   'P 1'
#
loop_
_entity.id
_entity.type
_entity.pdbx_description
1 polymer ?
#
loop_
_entity_poly.entity_id
_entity_poly.type
_entity_poly.pdbx_seq_one_letter_code
_entity_poly.pdbx_strand_id
1 'polypeptide(L)'
;MELGKVQKLKVESKKDRKIILTDNENNRVNLAIGEGENLKVGDEVEAFVYNIHDEFEATLKKPFAQVGDLKKLKVVDKAKIGYFVDNGIGKDIFLPFKESYGRLTVGGEYLLYLYHDKSNRLALTMNIKDKLKVNENYKVNDIVKGTIYSIGRPGAFVAIENKYDGMIPAEEIKGIYRIGDEVEARVQRILQSGFITLTLREKAYKQIDADADLILELLEENDGVLELGDKSNPEIIKDLTGLSKKAYKRAVGHLYKNRLINIYDTKIELKHGRK
;
A
#
# COMPACT_ATOMS: atom_id res chain seq x y z
N MET A 1 29.92 3.22 16.36
CA MET A 1 29.09 2.08 15.92
C MET A 1 27.62 2.46 15.99
N GLU A 2 26.86 2.25 14.91
CA GLU A 2 25.45 2.66 14.81
C GLU A 2 24.50 1.47 15.04
N LEU A 3 23.65 1.56 16.07
CA LEU A 3 22.62 0.57 16.35
C LEU A 3 21.53 0.60 15.27
N GLY A 4 21.07 -0.56 14.82
CA GLY A 4 20.02 -0.69 13.80
C GLY A 4 20.47 -0.36 12.38
N LYS A 5 21.76 -0.39 12.09
CA LYS A 5 22.35 -0.14 10.77
C LYS A 5 23.27 -1.26 10.34
N VAL A 6 23.28 -1.52 9.04
CA VAL A 6 24.34 -2.31 8.39
C VAL A 6 25.55 -1.42 8.20
N GLN A 7 26.70 -1.88 8.67
CA GLN A 7 27.96 -1.13 8.62
C GLN A 7 29.15 -2.06 8.44
N LYS A 8 30.25 -1.52 7.94
CA LYS A 8 31.49 -2.27 7.77
C LYS A 8 32.21 -2.38 9.11
N LEU A 9 32.49 -3.60 9.52
CA LEU A 9 33.20 -3.93 10.74
C LEU A 9 34.36 -4.87 10.41
N LYS A 10 35.38 -4.84 11.23
CA LYS A 10 36.58 -5.68 11.08
C LYS A 10 36.60 -6.77 12.15
N VAL A 11 36.98 -7.97 11.78
CA VAL A 11 37.20 -9.07 12.73
C VAL A 11 38.45 -8.76 13.56
N GLU A 12 38.24 -8.43 14.84
CA GLU A 12 39.32 -8.16 15.78
C GLU A 12 39.89 -9.45 16.38
N SER A 13 39.01 -10.35 16.77
CA SER A 13 39.44 -11.63 17.38
C SER A 13 38.43 -12.74 17.08
N LYS A 14 38.97 -13.97 17.05
CA LYS A 14 38.18 -15.21 16.93
C LYS A 14 38.74 -16.23 17.90
N LYS A 15 37.94 -16.63 18.89
CA LYS A 15 38.28 -17.68 19.85
C LYS A 15 37.08 -18.61 19.97
N ASP A 16 37.28 -19.86 19.68
CA ASP A 16 36.24 -20.89 19.68
C ASP A 16 35.03 -20.47 18.81
N ARG A 17 33.87 -20.26 19.44
CA ARG A 17 32.65 -19.81 18.77
C ARG A 17 32.35 -18.31 18.94
N LYS A 18 33.27 -17.55 19.57
CA LYS A 18 33.11 -16.11 19.78
C LYS A 18 33.96 -15.36 18.78
N ILE A 19 33.29 -14.47 18.02
CA ILE A 19 33.93 -13.56 17.08
C ILE A 19 33.61 -12.15 17.56
N ILE A 20 34.64 -11.34 17.74
CA ILE A 20 34.52 -9.92 18.10
C ILE A 20 34.78 -9.11 16.84
N LEU A 21 33.82 -8.25 16.51
CA LEU A 21 33.94 -7.26 15.45
C LEU A 21 34.22 -5.88 16.07
N THR A 22 34.96 -5.05 15.33
CA THR A 22 35.28 -3.68 15.75
C THR A 22 35.03 -2.69 14.62
N ASP A 23 34.68 -1.45 14.96
CA ASP A 23 34.65 -0.32 14.03
C ASP A 23 35.96 0.48 14.03
N ASN A 24 36.03 1.54 13.25
CA ASN A 24 37.20 2.40 13.15
C ASN A 24 37.53 3.21 14.43
N GLU A 25 36.56 3.25 15.38
CA GLU A 25 36.73 3.94 16.66
C GLU A 25 37.04 2.96 17.81
N ASN A 26 37.34 1.69 17.46
CA ASN A 26 37.59 0.59 18.39
C ASN A 26 36.40 0.21 19.30
N ASN A 27 35.16 0.56 18.92
CA ASN A 27 34.01 0.01 19.58
C ASN A 27 33.86 -1.48 19.18
N ARG A 28 33.53 -2.32 20.15
CA ARG A 28 33.51 -3.78 20.02
C ARG A 28 32.08 -4.31 20.09
N VAL A 29 31.78 -5.32 19.28
CA VAL A 29 30.52 -6.03 19.29
C VAL A 29 30.73 -7.52 19.04
N ASN A 30 29.97 -8.37 19.72
CA ASN A 30 29.98 -9.80 19.46
C ASN A 30 29.18 -10.12 18.18
N LEU A 31 29.74 -10.97 17.33
CA LEU A 31 28.97 -11.58 16.24
C LEU A 31 28.06 -12.66 16.79
N ALA A 32 26.84 -12.78 16.27
CA ALA A 32 25.87 -13.77 16.67
C ALA A 32 26.45 -15.19 16.56
N ILE A 33 26.10 -16.03 17.55
CA ILE A 33 26.62 -17.40 17.64
C ILE A 33 26.22 -18.20 16.40
N GLY A 34 27.18 -18.92 15.84
CA GLY A 34 26.98 -19.76 14.63
C GLY A 34 27.15 -19.01 13.30
N GLU A 35 27.48 -17.72 13.35
CA GLU A 35 27.81 -16.95 12.17
C GLU A 35 29.32 -16.75 12.01
N GLY A 36 29.78 -16.55 10.78
CA GLY A 36 31.18 -16.18 10.51
C GLY A 36 32.22 -17.32 10.66
N GLU A 37 31.82 -18.57 10.50
CA GLU A 37 32.75 -19.73 10.64
C GLU A 37 33.98 -19.62 9.75
N ASN A 38 33.84 -19.06 8.54
CA ASN A 38 34.92 -18.92 7.56
C ASN A 38 35.72 -17.62 7.71
N LEU A 39 35.34 -16.72 8.63
CA LEU A 39 36.02 -15.45 8.84
C LEU A 39 37.38 -15.64 9.52
N LYS A 40 38.34 -14.79 9.16
CA LYS A 40 39.68 -14.71 9.75
C LYS A 40 39.84 -13.37 10.41
N VAL A 41 40.72 -13.29 11.41
CA VAL A 41 41.13 -12.03 12.04
C VAL A 41 41.70 -11.09 10.97
N GLY A 42 41.21 -9.87 10.93
CA GLY A 42 41.53 -8.86 9.95
C GLY A 42 40.55 -8.71 8.79
N ASP A 43 39.64 -9.69 8.59
CA ASP A 43 38.61 -9.60 7.54
C ASP A 43 37.64 -8.42 7.82
N GLU A 44 37.21 -7.77 6.76
CA GLU A 44 36.11 -6.78 6.81
C GLU A 44 34.79 -7.41 6.38
N VAL A 45 33.74 -7.14 7.15
CA VAL A 45 32.39 -7.67 6.90
C VAL A 45 31.35 -6.57 7.01
N GLU A 46 30.27 -6.70 6.25
CA GLU A 46 29.05 -5.92 6.46
C GLU A 46 28.19 -6.65 7.49
N ALA A 47 27.93 -6.01 8.62
CA ALA A 47 27.14 -6.58 9.70
C ALA A 47 26.08 -5.59 10.19
N PHE A 48 24.91 -6.10 10.51
CA PHE A 48 23.83 -5.36 11.14
C PHE A 48 24.02 -5.42 12.65
N VAL A 49 24.06 -4.25 13.29
CA VAL A 49 24.23 -4.13 14.74
C VAL A 49 22.88 -3.93 15.39
N TYR A 50 22.55 -4.75 16.39
CA TYR A 50 21.30 -4.69 17.13
C TYR A 50 21.55 -4.93 18.60
N ASN A 51 20.54 -4.72 19.45
CA ASN A 51 20.66 -5.00 20.88
C ASN A 51 19.70 -6.10 21.31
N ILE A 52 20.20 -6.94 22.20
CA ILE A 52 19.42 -7.92 22.96
C ILE A 52 19.50 -7.51 24.43
N HIS A 53 18.34 -7.20 25.02
CA HIS A 53 18.30 -6.58 26.33
C HIS A 53 19.16 -5.32 26.34
N ASP A 54 20.25 -5.27 27.05
CA ASP A 54 21.15 -4.12 27.13
C ASP A 54 22.53 -4.38 26.48
N GLU A 55 22.71 -5.52 25.80
CA GLU A 55 23.94 -5.89 25.11
C GLU A 55 23.82 -5.72 23.60
N PHE A 56 24.91 -5.27 22.97
CA PHE A 56 24.99 -5.17 21.52
C PHE A 56 25.50 -6.47 20.91
N GLU A 57 24.83 -6.88 19.83
CA GLU A 57 25.25 -7.98 18.97
C GLU A 57 25.26 -7.52 17.51
N ALA A 58 26.07 -8.19 16.71
CA ALA A 58 26.09 -8.04 15.26
C ALA A 58 25.65 -9.34 14.58
N THR A 59 25.05 -9.24 13.40
CA THR A 59 24.73 -10.38 12.55
C THR A 59 25.13 -10.11 11.11
N LEU A 60 25.57 -11.15 10.40
CA LEU A 60 25.81 -11.13 8.95
C LEU A 60 24.53 -11.31 8.12
N LYS A 61 23.43 -11.62 8.78
CA LYS A 61 22.12 -11.72 8.11
C LYS A 61 21.68 -10.33 7.65
N LYS A 62 21.12 -10.28 6.46
CA LYS A 62 20.60 -9.04 5.89
C LYS A 62 19.24 -8.70 6.51
N PRO A 63 19.10 -7.54 7.20
CA PRO A 63 17.81 -7.12 7.74
C PRO A 63 16.85 -6.72 6.63
N PHE A 64 15.53 -6.88 6.85
CA PHE A 64 14.50 -6.35 5.97
C PHE A 64 14.37 -4.83 6.10
N ALA A 65 14.60 -4.29 7.29
CA ALA A 65 14.58 -2.86 7.58
C ALA A 65 15.72 -2.46 8.51
N GLN A 66 16.21 -1.23 8.32
CA GLN A 66 17.15 -0.53 9.18
C GLN A 66 16.45 0.63 9.89
N VAL A 67 17.06 1.16 10.95
CA VAL A 67 16.54 2.36 11.62
C VAL A 67 16.36 3.49 10.60
N GLY A 68 15.16 4.09 10.60
CA GLY A 68 14.80 5.11 9.61
C GLY A 68 14.05 4.56 8.39
N ASP A 69 13.97 3.24 8.22
CA ASP A 69 13.24 2.63 7.12
C ASP A 69 11.76 2.45 7.45
N LEU A 70 10.93 2.67 6.44
CA LEU A 70 9.51 2.33 6.42
C LEU A 70 9.32 1.12 5.51
N LYS A 71 8.99 -0.03 6.09
CA LYS A 71 8.90 -1.31 5.38
C LYS A 71 7.68 -2.11 5.81
N LYS A 72 7.19 -2.92 4.89
CA LYS A 72 6.15 -3.93 5.16
C LYS A 72 6.83 -5.13 5.78
N LEU A 73 6.49 -5.42 7.03
CA LEU A 73 7.10 -6.48 7.84
C LEU A 73 6.03 -7.39 8.42
N LYS A 74 6.40 -8.67 8.64
CA LYS A 74 5.50 -9.72 9.09
C LYS A 74 5.45 -9.83 10.61
N VAL A 75 4.24 -9.79 11.17
CA VAL A 75 4.01 -10.11 12.59
C VAL A 75 4.13 -11.63 12.78
N VAL A 76 5.01 -12.06 13.66
CA VAL A 76 5.29 -13.49 13.91
C VAL A 76 4.74 -14.00 15.24
N ASP A 77 4.58 -13.12 16.23
CA ASP A 77 4.01 -13.50 17.52
C ASP A 77 3.30 -12.32 18.20
N LYS A 78 2.49 -12.64 19.23
CA LYS A 78 1.75 -11.68 20.03
C LYS A 78 2.02 -11.90 21.50
N ALA A 79 2.59 -10.90 22.17
CA ALA A 79 2.80 -10.86 23.63
C ALA A 79 1.66 -10.15 24.37
N LYS A 80 1.78 -10.05 25.70
CA LYS A 80 0.83 -9.33 26.57
C LYS A 80 0.75 -7.83 26.31
N ILE A 81 1.83 -7.21 25.80
CA ILE A 81 1.99 -5.76 25.69
C ILE A 81 2.32 -5.28 24.26
N GLY A 82 2.36 -6.19 23.28
CA GLY A 82 2.70 -5.86 21.89
C GLY A 82 2.78 -7.08 21.00
N TYR A 83 3.42 -6.89 19.86
CA TYR A 83 3.68 -7.91 18.86
C TYR A 83 5.18 -8.06 18.64
N PHE A 84 5.59 -9.24 18.19
CA PHE A 84 6.91 -9.51 17.67
C PHE A 84 6.86 -9.57 16.14
N VAL A 85 7.86 -8.98 15.52
CA VAL A 85 7.89 -8.76 14.06
C VAL A 85 9.24 -9.22 13.53
N ASP A 86 9.22 -10.05 12.51
CA ASP A 86 10.41 -10.55 11.85
C ASP A 86 11.11 -9.43 11.04
N ASN A 87 12.39 -9.25 11.28
CA ASN A 87 13.27 -8.35 10.53
C ASN A 87 14.36 -9.10 9.72
N GLY A 88 14.24 -10.42 9.56
CA GLY A 88 15.19 -11.24 8.81
C GLY A 88 16.52 -11.55 9.50
N ILE A 89 16.72 -11.09 10.71
CA ILE A 89 18.00 -11.23 11.44
C ILE A 89 18.03 -12.43 12.42
N GLY A 90 16.93 -13.19 12.49
CA GLY A 90 16.79 -14.30 13.45
C GLY A 90 16.46 -13.85 14.86
N LYS A 91 16.19 -12.57 15.05
CA LYS A 91 15.64 -11.94 16.25
C LYS A 91 14.50 -11.02 15.86
N ASP A 92 13.38 -11.17 16.56
CA ASP A 92 12.18 -10.37 16.29
C ASP A 92 12.28 -9.03 16.98
N ILE A 93 11.77 -8.00 16.31
CA ILE A 93 11.71 -6.65 16.85
C ILE A 93 10.34 -6.38 17.44
N PHE A 94 10.30 -5.70 18.58
CA PHE A 94 9.07 -5.46 19.33
C PHE A 94 8.29 -4.27 18.77
N LEU A 95 6.98 -4.47 18.56
CA LEU A 95 5.97 -3.45 18.25
C LEU A 95 5.01 -3.32 19.44
N PRO A 96 5.11 -2.29 20.29
CA PRO A 96 4.20 -2.08 21.41
C PRO A 96 2.75 -1.87 20.95
N PHE A 97 1.75 -2.31 21.74
CA PHE A 97 0.34 -2.04 21.43
C PHE A 97 0.02 -0.54 21.29
N LYS A 98 0.67 0.32 22.10
CA LYS A 98 0.51 1.78 22.01
C LYS A 98 1.02 2.40 20.69
N GLU A 99 1.89 1.66 19.99
CA GLU A 99 2.47 2.05 18.71
C GLU A 99 1.81 1.34 17.52
N SER A 100 0.75 0.54 17.77
CA SER A 100 0.01 -0.17 16.73
C SER A 100 -1.40 0.40 16.54
N TYR A 101 -1.95 0.27 15.34
CA TYR A 101 -3.32 0.60 15.02
C TYR A 101 -4.17 -0.64 14.87
N GLY A 102 -5.27 -0.71 15.62
CA GLY A 102 -6.20 -1.82 15.58
C GLY A 102 -5.63 -3.14 16.12
N ARG A 103 -6.29 -4.25 15.77
CA ARG A 103 -5.84 -5.60 16.15
C ARG A 103 -5.11 -6.22 14.97
N LEU A 104 -3.81 -6.47 15.15
CA LEU A 104 -3.00 -7.13 14.14
C LEU A 104 -3.13 -8.66 14.24
N THR A 105 -2.97 -9.34 13.11
CA THR A 105 -3.02 -10.81 13.01
C THR A 105 -1.61 -11.36 12.89
N VAL A 106 -1.30 -12.41 13.65
CA VAL A 106 -0.05 -13.17 13.48
C VAL A 106 -0.04 -13.77 12.08
N GLY A 107 1.07 -13.62 11.37
CA GLY A 107 1.22 -13.97 9.95
C GLY A 107 0.87 -12.84 8.99
N GLY A 108 0.21 -11.77 9.45
CA GLY A 108 -0.09 -10.58 8.63
C GLY A 108 1.12 -9.67 8.45
N GLU A 109 1.13 -8.93 7.35
CA GLU A 109 2.17 -7.95 7.02
C GLU A 109 1.63 -6.53 7.15
N TYR A 110 2.40 -5.67 7.81
CA TYR A 110 2.00 -4.29 8.10
C TYR A 110 3.13 -3.32 7.81
N LEU A 111 2.78 -2.12 7.39
CA LEU A 111 3.75 -1.07 7.14
C LEU A 111 4.24 -0.49 8.47
N LEU A 112 5.52 -0.66 8.75
CA LEU A 112 6.15 -0.37 10.03
C LEU A 112 7.41 0.47 9.83
N TYR A 113 7.65 1.40 10.75
CA TYR A 113 8.84 2.22 10.81
C TYR A 113 9.74 1.73 11.95
N LEU A 114 11.01 1.47 11.64
CA LEU A 114 12.01 1.03 12.62
C LEU A 114 12.72 2.25 13.22
N TYR A 115 12.73 2.33 14.55
CA TYR A 115 13.30 3.44 15.28
C TYR A 115 13.96 3.00 16.60
N HIS A 116 14.67 3.92 17.26
CA HIS A 116 15.14 3.73 18.63
C HIS A 116 14.09 4.22 19.63
N ASP A 117 13.72 3.39 20.59
CA ASP A 117 12.89 3.81 21.71
C ASP A 117 13.68 4.71 22.70
N LYS A 118 12.98 5.24 23.72
CA LYS A 118 13.61 6.11 24.74
C LYS A 118 14.74 5.43 25.54
N SER A 119 14.81 4.11 25.52
CA SER A 119 15.84 3.29 26.16
C SER A 119 16.92 2.87 25.15
N ASN A 120 16.99 3.51 24.00
CA ASN A 120 17.92 3.18 22.92
C ASN A 120 17.83 1.71 22.45
N ARG A 121 16.62 1.13 22.43
CA ARG A 121 16.36 -0.20 21.90
C ARG A 121 15.67 -0.11 20.58
N LEU A 122 15.91 -1.07 19.68
CA LEU A 122 15.18 -1.17 18.42
C LEU A 122 13.69 -1.47 18.71
N ALA A 123 12.82 -0.67 18.14
CA ALA A 123 11.38 -0.81 18.24
C ALA A 123 10.69 -0.42 16.94
N LEU A 124 9.46 -0.89 16.76
CA LEU A 124 8.64 -0.60 15.60
C LEU A 124 7.42 0.26 15.97
N THR A 125 6.95 1.05 15.01
CA THR A 125 5.73 1.83 15.15
C THR A 125 4.92 1.83 13.86
N MET A 126 3.58 1.85 13.98
CA MET A 126 2.64 2.15 12.91
C MET A 126 2.30 3.65 12.82
N ASN A 127 2.77 4.45 13.78
CA ASN A 127 2.60 5.90 13.75
C ASN A 127 3.58 6.54 12.76
N ILE A 128 3.25 6.42 11.47
CA ILE A 128 4.16 6.73 10.35
C ILE A 128 3.82 8.03 9.63
N LYS A 129 2.74 8.70 10.01
CA LYS A 129 2.27 9.91 9.32
C LYS A 129 3.37 10.96 9.16
N ASP A 130 4.12 11.23 10.23
CA ASP A 130 5.21 12.22 10.23
C ASP A 130 6.49 11.72 9.52
N LYS A 131 6.49 10.48 9.06
CA LYS A 131 7.58 9.86 8.29
C LYS A 131 7.31 9.87 6.79
N LEU A 132 6.05 10.12 6.41
CA LEU A 132 5.66 10.25 5.01
C LEU A 132 5.97 11.67 4.51
N LYS A 133 6.32 11.75 3.24
CA LYS A 133 6.70 13.01 2.57
C LYS A 133 5.47 13.73 2.05
N VAL A 134 5.63 15.03 1.86
CA VAL A 134 4.71 15.84 1.09
C VAL A 134 4.77 15.44 -0.37
N ASN A 135 3.65 15.49 -1.08
CA ASN A 135 3.61 15.16 -2.50
C ASN A 135 4.41 16.14 -3.36
N GLU A 136 5.34 15.61 -4.12
CA GLU A 136 6.16 16.35 -5.09
C GLU A 136 6.01 15.78 -6.51
N ASN A 137 5.41 14.59 -6.66
CA ASN A 137 5.48 13.81 -7.91
C ASN A 137 4.12 13.63 -8.59
N TYR A 138 3.04 13.52 -7.82
CA TYR A 138 1.74 13.14 -8.36
C TYR A 138 0.88 14.33 -8.74
N LYS A 139 0.05 14.14 -9.76
CA LYS A 139 -0.95 15.09 -10.26
C LYS A 139 -2.35 14.51 -10.12
N VAL A 140 -3.35 15.36 -10.17
CA VAL A 140 -4.75 14.94 -10.20
C VAL A 140 -4.98 14.02 -11.40
N ASN A 141 -5.67 12.92 -11.17
CA ASN A 141 -5.95 11.80 -12.08
C ASN A 141 -4.85 10.74 -12.24
N ASP A 142 -3.68 10.89 -11.64
CA ASP A 142 -2.69 9.80 -11.62
C ASP A 142 -3.25 8.59 -10.88
N ILE A 143 -2.89 7.40 -11.35
CA ILE A 143 -3.15 6.13 -10.67
C ILE A 143 -1.95 5.82 -9.80
N VAL A 144 -2.21 5.53 -8.53
CA VAL A 144 -1.19 5.28 -7.52
C VAL A 144 -1.47 3.99 -6.77
N LYS A 145 -0.40 3.33 -6.32
CA LYS A 145 -0.48 2.18 -5.43
C LYS A 145 0.00 2.57 -4.04
N GLY A 146 -0.60 1.99 -3.02
CA GLY A 146 -0.20 2.26 -1.65
C GLY A 146 -0.73 1.23 -0.67
N THR A 147 -0.24 1.31 0.56
CA THR A 147 -0.65 0.43 1.66
C THR A 147 -1.51 1.21 2.65
N ILE A 148 -2.65 0.67 3.03
CA ILE A 148 -3.49 1.22 4.09
C ILE A 148 -2.75 1.04 5.43
N TYR A 149 -2.36 2.14 6.07
CA TYR A 149 -1.65 2.08 7.35
C TYR A 149 -2.53 2.43 8.56
N SER A 150 -3.65 3.11 8.34
CA SER A 150 -4.61 3.45 9.40
C SER A 150 -6.01 3.63 8.81
N ILE A 151 -7.05 3.28 9.59
CA ILE A 151 -8.46 3.51 9.25
C ILE A 151 -9.11 4.25 10.40
N GLY A 152 -9.74 5.38 10.10
CA GLY A 152 -10.42 6.23 11.08
C GLY A 152 -11.73 6.81 10.55
N ARG A 153 -12.33 7.74 11.32
CA ARG A 153 -13.59 8.38 10.91
C ARG A 153 -13.56 9.05 9.53
N PRO A 154 -12.47 9.76 9.12
CA PRO A 154 -12.46 10.42 7.81
C PRO A 154 -12.25 9.46 6.66
N GLY A 155 -11.69 8.26 6.90
CA GLY A 155 -11.39 7.30 5.87
C GLY A 155 -10.20 6.40 6.17
N ALA A 156 -9.64 5.76 5.11
CA ALA A 156 -8.41 5.00 5.17
C ALA A 156 -7.22 5.86 4.76
N PHE A 157 -6.24 5.96 5.63
CA PHE A 157 -4.96 6.59 5.33
C PHE A 157 -4.06 5.62 4.61
N VAL A 158 -3.46 6.08 3.52
CA VAL A 158 -2.68 5.27 2.57
C VAL A 158 -1.28 5.85 2.42
N ALA A 159 -0.29 5.02 2.67
CA ALA A 159 1.10 5.33 2.33
C ALA A 159 1.34 5.00 0.85
N ILE A 160 1.23 6.00 -0.01
CA ILE A 160 1.42 5.88 -1.46
C ILE A 160 2.91 5.60 -1.72
N GLU A 161 3.20 4.46 -2.37
CA GLU A 161 4.55 3.95 -2.61
C GLU A 161 5.42 3.89 -1.33
N ASN A 162 4.76 3.74 -0.16
CA ASN A 162 5.39 3.82 1.17
C ASN A 162 6.18 5.13 1.40
N LYS A 163 5.80 6.20 0.73
CA LYS A 163 6.55 7.47 0.72
C LYS A 163 5.68 8.70 0.94
N TYR A 164 4.49 8.78 0.34
CA TYR A 164 3.63 9.95 0.42
C TYR A 164 2.34 9.66 1.16
N ASP A 165 1.83 10.68 1.89
CA ASP A 165 0.60 10.55 2.66
C ASP A 165 -0.64 10.84 1.81
N GLY A 166 -1.62 9.94 1.87
CA GLY A 166 -2.88 10.08 1.19
C GLY A 166 -4.04 9.47 1.98
N MET A 167 -5.27 9.74 1.54
CA MET A 167 -6.48 9.23 2.19
C MET A 167 -7.56 8.89 1.16
N ILE A 168 -8.19 7.76 1.35
CA ILE A 168 -9.44 7.36 0.69
C ILE A 168 -10.59 7.72 1.64
N PRO A 169 -11.61 8.51 1.21
CA PRO A 169 -12.76 8.88 2.04
C PRO A 169 -13.55 7.67 2.57
N ALA A 170 -14.11 7.81 3.77
CA ALA A 170 -14.82 6.72 4.46
C ALA A 170 -15.98 6.13 3.65
N GLU A 171 -16.67 6.96 2.86
CA GLU A 171 -17.77 6.54 1.99
C GLU A 171 -17.36 5.57 0.86
N GLU A 172 -16.08 5.51 0.53
CA GLU A 172 -15.57 4.63 -0.52
C GLU A 172 -14.97 3.31 0.01
N ILE A 173 -14.69 3.22 1.33
CA ILE A 173 -14.05 2.04 1.94
C ILE A 173 -15.07 0.92 2.24
N LYS A 174 -16.29 1.26 2.65
CA LYS A 174 -17.44 0.37 2.90
C LYS A 174 -17.13 -0.95 3.64
N GLY A 175 -16.16 -0.96 4.56
CA GLY A 175 -15.82 -2.13 5.39
C GLY A 175 -15.11 -3.28 4.68
N ILE A 176 -14.70 -3.11 3.42
CA ILE A 176 -14.03 -4.14 2.61
C ILE A 176 -12.53 -4.19 2.93
N TYR A 177 -11.92 -3.03 3.21
CA TYR A 177 -10.48 -2.90 3.39
C TYR A 177 -10.05 -2.99 4.85
N ARG A 178 -8.83 -3.49 5.06
CA ARG A 178 -8.16 -3.64 6.36
C ARG A 178 -6.81 -2.91 6.37
N ILE A 179 -6.30 -2.66 7.56
CA ILE A 179 -4.93 -2.16 7.73
C ILE A 179 -3.95 -3.22 7.23
N GLY A 180 -3.00 -2.82 6.40
CA GLY A 180 -2.04 -3.70 5.71
C GLY A 180 -2.42 -4.03 4.27
N ASP A 181 -3.67 -3.80 3.86
CA ASP A 181 -4.10 -4.04 2.49
C ASP A 181 -3.41 -3.08 1.51
N GLU A 182 -3.06 -3.61 0.35
CA GLU A 182 -2.62 -2.81 -0.78
C GLU A 182 -3.82 -2.34 -1.60
N VAL A 183 -3.78 -1.10 -2.02
CA VAL A 183 -4.83 -0.48 -2.82
C VAL A 183 -4.23 0.21 -4.04
N GLU A 184 -4.94 0.11 -5.16
CA GLU A 184 -4.74 0.96 -6.31
C GLU A 184 -5.86 1.99 -6.34
N ALA A 185 -5.50 3.26 -6.39
CA ALA A 185 -6.46 4.36 -6.32
C ALA A 185 -6.05 5.50 -7.26
N ARG A 186 -6.99 6.36 -7.59
CA ARG A 186 -6.74 7.54 -8.41
C ARG A 186 -6.62 8.78 -7.53
N VAL A 187 -5.65 9.64 -7.82
CA VAL A 187 -5.53 10.96 -7.21
C VAL A 187 -6.75 11.82 -7.59
N GLN A 188 -7.59 12.09 -6.61
CA GLN A 188 -8.79 12.92 -6.78
C GLN A 188 -8.47 14.40 -6.64
N ARG A 189 -7.72 14.75 -5.60
CA ARG A 189 -7.35 16.12 -5.26
C ARG A 189 -6.04 16.16 -4.48
N ILE A 190 -5.28 17.22 -4.66
CA ILE A 190 -4.08 17.54 -3.87
C ILE A 190 -4.36 18.85 -3.13
N LEU A 191 -4.22 18.84 -1.82
CA LEU A 191 -4.39 20.05 -1.00
C LEU A 191 -3.14 20.93 -1.12
N GLN A 192 -3.27 22.21 -0.70
CA GLN A 192 -2.13 23.14 -0.67
C GLN A 192 -0.98 22.63 0.23
N SER A 193 -1.31 21.84 1.27
CA SER A 193 -0.34 21.18 2.13
C SER A 193 0.41 20.02 1.45
N GLY A 194 0.06 19.66 0.20
CA GLY A 194 0.57 18.50 -0.51
C GLY A 194 -0.09 17.17 -0.12
N PHE A 195 -1.07 17.17 0.80
CA PHE A 195 -1.81 15.97 1.16
C PHE A 195 -2.69 15.50 0.00
N ILE A 196 -2.69 14.18 -0.26
CA ILE A 196 -3.37 13.58 -1.42
C ILE A 196 -4.71 12.98 -0.98
N THR A 197 -5.82 13.44 -1.58
CA THR A 197 -7.10 12.74 -1.49
C THR A 197 -7.20 11.76 -2.66
N LEU A 198 -7.49 10.51 -2.34
CA LEU A 198 -7.62 9.40 -3.28
C LEU A 198 -9.09 9.04 -3.50
N THR A 199 -9.39 8.38 -4.62
CA THR A 199 -10.70 7.79 -4.90
C THR A 199 -10.53 6.41 -5.54
N LEU A 200 -11.38 5.47 -5.13
CA LEU A 200 -11.50 4.14 -5.73
C LEU A 200 -12.49 4.14 -6.90
N ARG A 201 -13.24 5.23 -7.06
CA ARG A 201 -14.22 5.35 -8.14
C ARG A 201 -13.54 5.54 -9.47
N GLU A 202 -13.94 4.79 -10.46
CA GLU A 202 -13.53 5.04 -11.84
C GLU A 202 -13.96 6.45 -12.29
N LYS A 203 -13.25 7.00 -13.27
CA LYS A 203 -13.69 8.25 -13.87
C LYS A 203 -15.08 8.08 -14.49
N ALA A 204 -15.93 9.07 -14.30
CA ALA A 204 -17.30 9.04 -14.84
C ALA A 204 -17.35 8.74 -16.35
N TYR A 205 -16.32 9.12 -17.11
CA TYR A 205 -16.27 8.80 -18.54
C TYR A 205 -15.97 7.32 -18.81
N LYS A 206 -15.09 6.65 -18.00
CA LYS A 206 -14.85 5.20 -18.12
C LYS A 206 -16.12 4.38 -17.82
N GLN A 207 -16.89 4.82 -16.82
CA GLN A 207 -18.17 4.20 -16.54
C GLN A 207 -19.19 4.47 -17.68
N ILE A 208 -19.14 5.67 -18.31
CA ILE A 208 -19.96 5.97 -19.49
C ILE A 208 -19.57 5.08 -20.66
N ASP A 209 -18.26 4.83 -20.85
CA ASP A 209 -17.77 3.96 -21.91
C ASP A 209 -18.25 2.50 -21.67
N ALA A 210 -18.12 1.98 -20.45
CA ALA A 210 -18.62 0.64 -20.11
C ALA A 210 -20.15 0.51 -20.25
N ASP A 211 -20.92 1.51 -19.80
CA ASP A 211 -22.37 1.55 -19.98
C ASP A 211 -22.73 1.66 -21.49
N ALA A 212 -21.92 2.35 -22.28
CA ALA A 212 -22.09 2.49 -23.73
C ALA A 212 -21.77 1.18 -24.47
N ASP A 213 -20.69 0.50 -24.09
CA ASP A 213 -20.31 -0.80 -24.66
C ASP A 213 -21.40 -1.84 -24.40
N LEU A 214 -21.96 -1.89 -23.18
CA LEU A 214 -23.10 -2.72 -22.86
C LEU A 214 -24.32 -2.45 -23.76
N ILE A 215 -24.62 -1.18 -24.03
CA ILE A 215 -25.74 -0.81 -24.93
C ILE A 215 -25.43 -1.22 -26.36
N LEU A 216 -24.18 -1.13 -26.83
CA LEU A 216 -23.78 -1.60 -28.16
C LEU A 216 -23.94 -3.12 -28.28
N GLU A 217 -23.48 -3.89 -27.29
CA GLU A 217 -23.69 -5.35 -27.25
C GLU A 217 -25.18 -5.70 -27.34
N LEU A 218 -26.03 -5.05 -26.53
CA LEU A 218 -27.47 -5.25 -26.58
C LEU A 218 -28.10 -4.87 -27.93
N LEU A 219 -27.59 -3.82 -28.57
CA LEU A 219 -28.03 -3.44 -29.93
C LEU A 219 -27.63 -4.50 -30.96
N GLU A 220 -26.41 -5.03 -30.90
CA GLU A 220 -25.94 -6.09 -31.80
C GLU A 220 -26.73 -7.39 -31.62
N GLU A 221 -27.06 -7.77 -30.38
CA GLU A 221 -27.88 -8.94 -30.05
C GLU A 221 -29.36 -8.82 -30.51
N ASN A 222 -29.84 -7.57 -30.72
CA ASN A 222 -31.22 -7.27 -31.13
C ASN A 222 -31.28 -6.66 -32.54
N ASP A 223 -30.51 -7.18 -33.48
CA ASP A 223 -30.53 -6.78 -34.89
C ASP A 223 -30.31 -5.27 -35.12
N GLY A 224 -29.60 -4.63 -34.22
CA GLY A 224 -29.25 -3.19 -34.29
C GLY A 224 -30.34 -2.25 -33.75
N VAL A 225 -31.41 -2.76 -33.13
CA VAL A 225 -32.53 -1.97 -32.60
C VAL A 225 -32.83 -2.35 -31.15
N LEU A 226 -32.90 -1.33 -30.28
CA LEU A 226 -33.46 -1.51 -28.92
C LEU A 226 -34.70 -0.63 -28.78
N GLU A 227 -35.80 -1.24 -28.37
CA GLU A 227 -37.10 -0.57 -28.11
C GLU A 227 -37.05 0.21 -26.77
N LEU A 228 -35.98 0.94 -26.57
CA LEU A 228 -35.69 1.81 -25.42
C LEU A 228 -35.32 3.21 -25.91
N GLY A 229 -36.23 4.15 -25.84
CA GLY A 229 -35.97 5.55 -26.20
C GLY A 229 -35.92 6.48 -24.99
N ASP A 230 -35.88 7.79 -25.28
CA ASP A 230 -35.78 8.82 -24.23
C ASP A 230 -36.97 8.85 -23.27
N LYS A 231 -38.16 8.41 -23.72
CA LYS A 231 -39.41 8.37 -22.95
C LYS A 231 -39.66 7.03 -22.26
N SER A 232 -38.78 6.03 -22.40
CA SER A 232 -38.97 4.69 -21.81
C SER A 232 -39.02 4.73 -20.30
N ASN A 233 -39.83 3.80 -19.72
CA ASN A 233 -40.02 3.67 -18.28
C ASN A 233 -38.68 3.29 -17.60
N PRO A 234 -38.31 3.93 -16.47
CA PRO A 234 -37.10 3.58 -15.71
C PRO A 234 -36.98 2.11 -15.31
N GLU A 235 -38.10 1.44 -14.99
CA GLU A 235 -38.13 0.04 -14.61
C GLU A 235 -37.76 -0.85 -15.81
N ILE A 236 -38.33 -0.59 -16.99
CA ILE A 236 -38.04 -1.35 -18.21
C ILE A 236 -36.56 -1.18 -18.61
N ILE A 237 -36.04 0.05 -18.51
CA ILE A 237 -34.61 0.31 -18.77
C ILE A 237 -33.75 -0.53 -17.81
N LYS A 238 -34.07 -0.53 -16.52
CA LYS A 238 -33.32 -1.26 -15.51
C LYS A 238 -33.38 -2.78 -15.72
N ASP A 239 -34.56 -3.30 -16.06
CA ASP A 239 -34.76 -4.73 -16.28
C ASP A 239 -34.01 -5.25 -17.52
N LEU A 240 -33.99 -4.48 -18.60
CA LEU A 240 -33.32 -4.86 -19.85
C LEU A 240 -31.83 -4.58 -19.91
N THR A 241 -31.37 -3.51 -19.22
CA THR A 241 -29.96 -3.08 -19.32
C THR A 241 -29.19 -3.16 -17.99
N GLY A 242 -29.87 -3.39 -16.86
CA GLY A 242 -29.28 -3.28 -15.53
C GLY A 242 -28.96 -1.83 -15.11
N LEU A 243 -29.13 -0.84 -15.99
CA LEU A 243 -28.75 0.54 -15.76
C LEU A 243 -29.89 1.38 -15.15
N SER A 244 -29.54 2.37 -14.34
CA SER A 244 -30.50 3.43 -14.00
C SER A 244 -30.84 4.27 -15.24
N LYS A 245 -32.04 4.87 -15.30
CA LYS A 245 -32.42 5.79 -16.40
C LYS A 245 -31.39 6.89 -16.65
N LYS A 246 -30.76 7.41 -15.57
CA LYS A 246 -29.71 8.45 -15.67
C LYS A 246 -28.42 7.91 -16.30
N ALA A 247 -28.01 6.67 -15.96
CA ALA A 247 -26.85 6.02 -16.56
C ALA A 247 -27.11 5.69 -18.04
N TYR A 248 -28.27 5.09 -18.35
CA TYR A 248 -28.71 4.83 -19.72
C TYR A 248 -28.68 6.08 -20.61
N LYS A 249 -29.30 7.19 -20.16
CA LYS A 249 -29.29 8.45 -20.94
C LYS A 249 -27.90 9.00 -21.18
N ARG A 250 -26.97 8.87 -20.23
CA ARG A 250 -25.57 9.29 -20.41
C ARG A 250 -24.86 8.44 -21.45
N ALA A 251 -25.02 7.12 -21.39
CA ALA A 251 -24.42 6.17 -22.33
C ALA A 251 -24.95 6.36 -23.75
N VAL A 252 -26.29 6.44 -23.92
CA VAL A 252 -26.95 6.72 -25.19
C VAL A 252 -26.49 8.08 -25.76
N GLY A 253 -26.40 9.11 -24.91
CA GLY A 253 -25.88 10.42 -25.32
C GLY A 253 -24.41 10.37 -25.79
N HIS A 254 -23.57 9.54 -25.15
CA HIS A 254 -22.18 9.29 -25.57
C HIS A 254 -22.14 8.60 -26.95
N LEU A 255 -22.89 7.52 -27.13
CA LEU A 255 -22.98 6.80 -28.42
C LEU A 255 -23.49 7.69 -29.55
N TYR A 256 -24.50 8.51 -29.30
CA TYR A 256 -25.03 9.47 -30.27
C TYR A 256 -24.00 10.55 -30.69
N LYS A 257 -23.30 11.09 -29.67
CA LYS A 257 -22.21 12.08 -29.93
C LYS A 257 -21.10 11.49 -30.80
N ASN A 258 -20.80 10.21 -30.60
CA ASN A 258 -19.83 9.47 -31.41
C ASN A 258 -20.39 8.95 -32.74
N ARG A 259 -21.63 9.32 -33.07
CA ARG A 259 -22.31 8.96 -34.32
C ARG A 259 -22.51 7.45 -34.55
N LEU A 260 -22.54 6.67 -33.49
CA LEU A 260 -22.71 5.23 -33.54
C LEU A 260 -24.18 4.82 -33.61
N ILE A 261 -25.09 5.63 -33.07
CA ILE A 261 -26.54 5.35 -33.02
C ILE A 261 -27.38 6.54 -33.47
N ASN A 262 -28.65 6.26 -33.81
CA ASN A 262 -29.75 7.21 -33.88
C ASN A 262 -30.65 7.06 -32.65
N ILE A 263 -31.20 8.17 -32.14
CA ILE A 263 -32.12 8.20 -31.00
C ILE A 263 -33.51 8.60 -31.46
N TYR A 264 -34.51 7.85 -31.06
CA TYR A 264 -35.94 8.11 -31.25
C TYR A 264 -36.69 8.16 -29.91
N ASP A 265 -37.93 8.59 -29.92
CA ASP A 265 -38.75 8.69 -28.69
C ASP A 265 -38.88 7.34 -27.95
N THR A 266 -39.03 6.26 -28.71
CA THR A 266 -39.33 4.90 -28.19
C THR A 266 -38.20 3.89 -28.40
N LYS A 267 -37.22 4.19 -29.25
CA LYS A 267 -36.13 3.25 -29.59
C LYS A 267 -34.81 3.96 -29.87
N ILE A 268 -33.75 3.19 -29.87
CA ILE A 268 -32.42 3.57 -30.41
C ILE A 268 -32.02 2.55 -31.49
N GLU A 269 -31.26 2.98 -32.49
CA GLU A 269 -30.82 2.13 -33.60
C GLU A 269 -29.35 2.35 -33.90
N LEU A 270 -28.60 1.28 -34.23
CA LEU A 270 -27.26 1.39 -34.79
C LEU A 270 -27.27 2.18 -36.11
N LYS A 271 -26.33 3.09 -36.25
CA LYS A 271 -26.05 3.68 -37.58
C LYS A 271 -25.32 2.65 -38.40
N HIS A 272 -25.93 2.14 -39.44
CA HIS A 272 -25.23 1.35 -40.44
C HIS A 272 -24.10 2.19 -41.06
N GLY A 273 -22.86 1.84 -40.75
CA GLY A 273 -21.69 2.44 -41.38
C GLY A 273 -21.78 2.22 -42.90
N ARG A 274 -21.58 3.27 -43.65
CA ARG A 274 -21.22 3.10 -45.08
C ARG A 274 -19.99 2.14 -45.07
N LYS A 275 -20.17 0.97 -45.74
CA LYS A 275 -19.07 0.09 -46.12
C LYS A 275 -18.00 0.85 -46.87
#